data_284e38255b84a5fae4a8f67dea7abac9
#
_entry.id   284e38255b84a5fae4a8f67dea7abac9
#
_cell.length_a   1.000
_cell.length_b   1.000
_cell.length_c   1.000
_cell.angle_alpha   90.00
_cell.angle_beta   90.00
_cell.angle_gamma   90.00
#
_symmetry.space_group_name_H-M   'P 1'
#
loop_
_entity.id
_entity.type
_entity.pdbx_description
1 polymer ?
#
loop_
_entity_poly.entity_id
_entity_poly.type
_entity_poly.pdbx_seq_one_letter_code
_entity_poly.pdbx_strand_id
1 'polypeptide(L)' 'MANEDLLLRQMPHSLEGEQAVLGSMLIDADCVKDVMDKLRPSDFYLRQNREIFETIYTMFTYAR' A
#
# COMPACT_ATOMS: atom_id res chain seq x y z
N MET A 1 12.46 0.49 5.73
CA MET A 1 13.50 -0.07 4.87
C MET A 1 13.64 0.73 3.61
N ALA A 2 14.84 0.74 3.05
CA ALA A 2 15.12 1.52 1.85
C ALA A 2 14.23 1.12 0.68
N ASN A 3 13.89 -0.17 0.58
CA ASN A 3 13.06 -0.67 -0.51
C ASN A 3 11.64 -0.13 -0.46
N GLU A 4 11.11 0.05 0.74
CA GLU A 4 9.75 0.57 0.90
C GLU A 4 9.67 2.02 0.44
N ASP A 5 10.66 2.83 0.81
CA ASP A 5 10.69 4.22 0.37
C ASP A 5 10.77 4.31 -1.15
N LEU A 6 11.56 3.44 -1.75
CA LEU A 6 11.72 3.43 -3.19
C LEU A 6 10.41 3.10 -3.89
N LEU A 7 9.70 2.09 -3.37
CA LEU A 7 8.41 1.69 -3.93
C LEU A 7 7.39 2.82 -3.81
N LEU A 8 7.35 3.48 -2.67
CA LEU A 8 6.42 4.57 -2.45
C LEU A 8 6.68 5.74 -3.39
N ARG A 9 7.93 6.00 -3.72
CA ARG A 9 8.29 7.06 -4.66
C ARG A 9 7.87 6.73 -6.08
N GLN A 10 7.87 5.45 -6.44
CA GLN A 10 7.49 5.02 -7.79
C GLN A 10 5.99 4.95 -7.98
N MET A 11 5.25 4.82 -6.89
CA MET A 11 3.83 4.56 -6.95
C MET A 11 3.02 5.54 -7.80
N PRO A 12 3.21 6.86 -7.67
CA PRO A 12 2.39 7.80 -8.45
C PRO A 12 2.54 7.66 -9.95
N HIS A 13 3.58 6.99 -10.42
CA HIS A 13 3.90 6.91 -11.83
C HIS A 13 3.94 5.50 -12.38
N SER A 14 3.60 4.49 -11.55
CA SER A 14 3.82 3.11 -11.96
C SER A 14 2.78 2.17 -11.37
N LEU A 15 2.08 1.45 -12.24
CA LEU A 15 1.15 0.42 -11.80
C LEU A 15 1.91 -0.73 -11.12
N GLU A 16 3.11 -1.01 -11.61
CA GLU A 16 3.95 -2.03 -10.98
C GLU A 16 4.32 -1.63 -9.57
N GLY A 17 4.59 -0.34 -9.36
CA GLY A 17 4.87 0.18 -8.03
C GLY A 17 3.69 0.01 -7.10
N GLU A 18 2.48 0.26 -7.60
CA GLU A 18 1.27 0.07 -6.80
C GLU A 18 1.13 -1.38 -6.37
N GLN A 19 1.31 -2.30 -7.31
CA GLN A 19 1.20 -3.72 -7.02
C GLN A 19 2.28 -4.18 -6.06
N ALA A 20 3.48 -3.66 -6.20
CA ALA A 20 4.58 -4.01 -5.32
C ALA A 20 4.31 -3.56 -3.88
N VAL A 21 3.76 -2.36 -3.73
CA VAL A 21 3.41 -1.84 -2.41
C VAL A 21 2.33 -2.72 -1.77
N LEU A 22 1.29 -3.05 -2.53
CA LEU A 22 0.22 -3.90 -2.01
C LEU A 22 0.74 -5.28 -1.64
N GLY A 23 1.61 -5.84 -2.48
CA GLY A 23 2.23 -7.13 -2.19
C GLY A 23 3.02 -7.10 -0.90
N SER A 24 3.77 -6.03 -0.69
CA SER A 24 4.55 -5.88 0.55
C SER A 24 3.65 -5.80 1.77
N MET A 25 2.52 -5.12 1.64
CA MET A 25 1.55 -5.02 2.74
C MET A 25 0.97 -6.38 3.12
N LEU A 26 0.79 -7.25 2.13
CA LEU A 26 0.23 -8.59 2.38
C LEU A 26 1.24 -9.51 3.06
N ILE A 27 2.52 -9.25 2.86
CA ILE A 27 3.57 -10.10 3.40
C ILE A 27 4.05 -9.61 4.76
N ASP A 28 4.10 -8.30 4.95
CA ASP A 28 4.73 -7.68 6.12
C ASP A 28 3.77 -6.71 6.80
N ALA A 29 3.30 -7.08 7.99
CA ALA A 29 2.36 -6.25 8.75
C ALA A 29 2.97 -4.91 9.15
N ASP A 30 4.26 -4.87 9.40
CA ASP A 30 4.92 -3.61 9.76
C ASP A 30 4.90 -2.64 8.57
N CYS A 31 4.99 -3.19 7.37
CA CYS A 31 4.91 -2.38 6.16
C CYS A 31 3.54 -1.73 6.02
N VAL A 32 2.47 -2.44 6.41
CA VAL A 32 1.11 -1.91 6.34
C VAL A 32 1.01 -0.60 7.11
N LYS A 33 1.54 -0.58 8.31
CA LYS A 33 1.48 0.60 9.15
C LYS A 33 2.17 1.79 8.50
N ASP A 34 3.36 1.57 7.97
CA ASP A 34 4.12 2.63 7.32
C ASP A 34 3.39 3.15 6.07
N VAL A 35 2.86 2.23 5.28
CA VAL A 35 2.17 2.60 4.05
C VAL A 35 0.90 3.38 4.37
N MET A 36 0.15 2.96 5.38
CA MET A 36 -1.07 3.64 5.78
C MET A 36 -0.80 5.07 6.22
N ASP A 37 0.35 5.32 6.83
CA ASP A 37 0.72 6.65 7.25
C ASP A 37 1.07 7.57 6.09
N LYS A 38 1.54 6.98 4.99
CA LYS A 38 2.06 7.76 3.86
C LYS A 38 1.12 7.82 2.67
N LEU A 39 0.25 6.83 2.52
CA LEU A 39 -0.61 6.71 1.36
C LEU A 39 -2.08 6.60 1.75
N ARG A 40 -2.93 7.00 0.82
CA ARG A 40 -4.38 6.88 0.95
C ARG A 40 -4.90 6.10 -0.26
N PRO A 41 -6.12 5.53 -0.17
CA PRO A 41 -6.68 4.81 -1.32
C PRO A 41 -6.69 5.64 -2.60
N SER A 42 -6.93 6.93 -2.48
CA SER A 42 -6.99 7.82 -3.64
C SER A 42 -5.65 7.99 -4.35
N ASP A 43 -4.56 7.59 -3.70
CA ASP A 43 -3.23 7.66 -4.32
C ASP A 43 -3.02 6.56 -5.36
N PHE A 44 -3.88 5.54 -5.34
CA PHE A 44 -3.77 4.44 -6.29
C PHE A 44 -4.52 4.77 -7.57
N TYR A 45 -3.89 4.53 -8.69
CA TYR A 45 -4.47 4.84 -9.99
C TYR A 45 -5.58 3.85 -10.36
N LEU A 46 -5.31 2.55 -10.21
CA LEU A 46 -6.28 1.52 -10.54
C LEU A 46 -7.31 1.37 -9.44
N ARG A 47 -8.57 1.29 -9.85
CA ARG A 47 -9.66 1.08 -8.91
C ARG A 47 -9.49 -0.21 -8.12
N GLN A 48 -9.05 -1.28 -8.80
CA GLN A 48 -8.79 -2.56 -8.14
C GLN A 48 -7.79 -2.42 -7.02
N ASN A 49 -6.72 -1.67 -7.26
CA ASN A 49 -5.69 -1.48 -6.26
C ASN A 49 -6.21 -0.65 -5.10
N ARG A 50 -7.04 0.35 -5.38
CA ARG A 50 -7.67 1.14 -4.33
C ARG A 50 -8.53 0.28 -3.42
N GLU A 51 -9.32 -0.62 -4.02
CA GLU A 51 -10.18 -1.50 -3.25
C GLU A 51 -9.37 -2.48 -2.40
N ILE A 52 -8.28 -3.01 -2.94
CA ILE A 52 -7.40 -3.88 -2.19
C ILE A 52 -6.79 -3.14 -1.01
N PHE A 53 -6.32 -1.93 -1.26
CA PHE A 53 -5.72 -1.11 -0.20
C PHE A 53 -6.74 -0.82 0.91
N GLU A 54 -7.96 -0.45 0.52
CA GLU A 54 -9.00 -0.17 1.51
C GLU A 54 -9.35 -1.41 2.33
N THR A 55 -9.37 -2.57 1.70
CA THR A 55 -9.64 -3.82 2.39
C THR A 55 -8.56 -4.10 3.42
N ILE A 56 -7.29 -3.95 3.03
CA ILE A 56 -6.17 -4.16 3.93
C ILE A 56 -6.22 -3.15 5.07
N TYR A 57 -6.51 -1.91 4.74
CA TYR A 57 -6.62 -0.84 5.73
C TYR A 57 -7.68 -1.18 6.77
N THR A 58 -8.86 -1.60 6.31
CA THR A 58 -9.97 -1.96 7.17
C THR A 58 -9.61 -3.14 8.07
N MET A 59 -9.05 -4.19 7.47
CA MET A 59 -8.68 -5.37 8.22
C MET A 59 -7.64 -5.05 9.29
N PHE A 60 -6.65 -4.27 8.93
CA PHE A 60 -5.59 -3.91 9.86
C PHE A 60 -6.15 -3.09 11.02
N THR A 61 -7.06 -2.17 10.72
CA THR A 61 -7.65 -1.31 11.72
C THR A 61 -8.50 -2.09 12.70
N TYR A 62 -9.29 -3.03 12.21
CA TYR A 62 -10.19 -3.81 13.07
C TYR A 62 -9.52 -5.00 13.73
N ALA A 63 -8.42 -5.47 13.20
CA ALA A 63 -7.72 -6.63 13.77
C ALA A 63 -6.88 -6.29 15.00
N ARG A 64 -6.75 -5.03 15.31
CA ARG A 64 -5.91 -4.58 16.42
C ARG A 64 -6.48 -4.97 17.78
#